data_6977d7d86e1c84c08d7fabc8a38c93c9
#
_entry.id   6977d7d86e1c84c08d7fabc8a38c93c9
#
_cell.length_a   1.000
_cell.length_b   1.000
_cell.length_c   1.000
_cell.angle_alpha   90.00
_cell.angle_beta   90.00
_cell.angle_gamma   90.00
#
_symmetry.space_group_name_H-M   'P 1'
#
loop_
_entity.id
_entity.type
_entity.pdbx_description
1 polymer ?
#
loop_
_entity_poly.entity_id
_entity_poly.type
_entity_poly.pdbx_seq_one_letter_code
_entity_poly.pdbx_strand_id
1 'polypeptide(L)'
;MEKRKILVVDDESRMRKLVRDFLVKKNFRVLEAGDGEEAMDIFYEEKDIALLILDVMMPKMDGWEVCREIRKNSKVPIIMLTA
;
A
#
# COMPACT_ATOMS: atom_id res chain seq x y z
N MET A 1 -4.89 18.50 12.82
CA MET A 1 -4.94 17.03 12.91
C MET A 1 -4.04 16.40 11.87
N GLU A 2 -3.29 15.40 12.27
CA GLU A 2 -2.47 14.66 11.33
C GLU A 2 -3.35 13.84 10.38
N LYS A 3 -2.95 13.82 9.13
CA LYS A 3 -3.64 12.99 8.14
C LYS A 3 -3.27 11.53 8.34
N ARG A 4 -4.23 10.63 8.15
CA ARG A 4 -3.95 9.20 8.18
C ARG A 4 -3.15 8.80 6.96
N LYS A 5 -2.21 7.90 7.15
CA LYS A 5 -1.33 7.43 6.08
C LYS A 5 -1.92 6.19 5.43
N ILE A 6 -1.94 6.20 4.11
CA ILE A 6 -2.36 5.04 3.31
C ILE A 6 -1.21 4.67 2.39
N LEU A 7 -0.81 3.41 2.40
CA LEU A 7 0.21 2.90 1.49
C LEU A 7 -0.48 2.22 0.31
N VAL A 8 -0.23 2.74 -0.89
CA VAL A 8 -0.77 2.19 -2.13
C VAL A 8 0.32 1.45 -2.86
N VAL A 9 0.10 0.18 -3.13
CA VAL A 9 1.09 -0.70 -3.77
C VAL A 9 0.52 -1.24 -5.07
N ASP A 10 1.12 -0.84 -6.17
CA ASP A 10 0.70 -1.27 -7.51
C ASP A 10 1.88 -1.06 -8.45
N ASP A 11 2.20 -2.05 -9.27
CA ASP A 11 3.31 -1.94 -10.21
C ASP A 11 2.94 -1.06 -11.42
N GLU A 12 1.66 -0.79 -11.62
CA GLU A 12 1.21 0.10 -12.68
C GLU A 12 1.10 1.54 -12.15
N SER A 13 2.01 2.41 -12.62
CA SER A 13 2.08 3.78 -12.12
C SER A 13 0.83 4.61 -12.35
N ARG A 14 0.11 4.36 -13.45
CA ARG A 14 -1.12 5.09 -13.76
C ARG A 14 -2.22 4.78 -12.75
N MET A 15 -2.41 3.50 -12.44
CA MET A 15 -3.41 3.09 -11.46
C MET A 15 -3.05 3.63 -10.08
N ARG A 16 -1.78 3.52 -9.72
CA ARG A 16 -1.29 4.02 -8.43
C ARG A 16 -1.56 5.53 -8.29
N LYS A 17 -1.29 6.28 -9.37
CA LYS A 17 -1.54 7.71 -9.38
C LYS A 17 -3.03 8.06 -9.23
N LEU A 18 -3.91 7.32 -9.92
CA LEU A 18 -5.36 7.53 -9.80
C LEU A 18 -5.84 7.34 -8.37
N VAL A 19 -5.42 6.26 -7.75
CA VAL A 19 -5.79 5.96 -6.37
C VAL A 19 -5.24 7.04 -5.44
N ARG A 20 -3.98 7.41 -5.61
CA ARG A 20 -3.36 8.47 -4.83
C ARG A 20 -4.12 9.78 -4.92
N ASP A 21 -4.42 10.21 -6.15
CA ASP A 21 -5.08 11.50 -6.36
C ASP A 21 -6.46 11.53 -5.71
N PHE A 22 -7.21 10.44 -5.80
CA PHE A 22 -8.49 10.31 -5.14
C PHE A 22 -8.35 10.43 -3.62
N LEU A 23 -7.41 9.70 -3.05
CA LEU A 23 -7.23 9.67 -1.60
C LEU A 23 -6.70 11.00 -1.05
N VAL A 24 -5.83 11.67 -1.79
CA VAL A 24 -5.33 12.98 -1.40
C VAL A 24 -6.48 13.97 -1.33
N LYS A 25 -7.41 13.91 -2.28
CA LYS A 25 -8.61 14.76 -2.25
C LYS A 25 -9.50 14.48 -1.04
N LYS A 26 -9.44 13.24 -0.52
CA LYS A 26 -10.18 12.86 0.69
C LYS A 26 -9.40 13.14 1.98
N ASN A 27 -8.32 13.89 1.85
CA ASN A 27 -7.52 14.35 2.98
C ASN A 27 -6.68 13.27 3.66
N PHE A 28 -6.25 12.25 2.90
CA PHE A 28 -5.29 11.27 3.37
C PHE A 28 -3.88 11.60 2.91
N ARG A 29 -2.89 11.17 3.69
CA ARG A 29 -1.51 11.21 3.25
C ARG A 29 -1.21 9.89 2.56
N VAL A 30 -0.75 9.94 1.31
CA VAL A 30 -0.54 8.73 0.51
C VAL A 30 0.94 8.47 0.30
N LEU A 31 1.35 7.24 0.58
CA LEU A 31 2.67 6.72 0.28
C LEU A 31 2.50 5.72 -0.86
N GLU A 32 3.48 5.64 -1.74
CA GLU A 32 3.38 4.78 -2.92
C GLU A 32 4.54 3.81 -2.99
N ALA A 33 4.24 2.59 -3.41
CA ALA A 33 5.23 1.56 -3.68
C ALA A 33 4.92 0.91 -5.02
N GLY A 34 5.94 0.66 -5.83
CA GLY A 34 5.79 0.06 -7.15
C GLY A 34 5.96 -1.45 -7.18
N ASP A 35 6.37 -2.05 -6.07
CA ASP A 35 6.52 -3.50 -5.95
C ASP A 35 6.47 -3.91 -4.49
N GLY A 36 6.48 -5.23 -4.25
CA GLY A 36 6.35 -5.78 -2.91
C GLY A 36 7.52 -5.47 -1.99
N GLU A 37 8.73 -5.47 -2.52
CA GLU A 37 9.93 -5.16 -1.72
C GLU A 37 9.89 -3.71 -1.24
N GLU A 38 9.61 -2.80 -2.14
CA GLU A 38 9.47 -1.39 -1.79
C GLU A 38 8.36 -1.19 -0.77
N ALA A 39 7.25 -1.90 -0.94
CA ALA A 39 6.13 -1.84 -0.01
C ALA A 39 6.56 -2.25 1.39
N MET A 40 7.32 -3.34 1.52
CA MET A 40 7.81 -3.80 2.81
C MET A 40 8.74 -2.78 3.45
N ASP A 41 9.66 -2.22 2.66
CA ASP A 41 10.59 -1.21 3.15
C ASP A 41 9.85 0.01 3.68
N ILE A 42 8.89 0.52 2.93
CA ILE A 42 8.10 1.68 3.33
C ILE A 42 7.25 1.37 4.56
N PHE A 43 6.63 0.20 4.58
CA PHE A 43 5.77 -0.19 5.70
C PHE A 43 6.53 -0.23 7.03
N TYR A 44 7.74 -0.77 7.02
CA TYR A 44 8.53 -0.87 8.25
C TYR A 44 9.27 0.42 8.59
N GLU A 45 9.51 1.27 7.61
CA GLU A 45 10.15 2.56 7.85
C GLU A 45 9.17 3.61 8.35
N GLU A 46 7.97 3.64 7.78
CA GLU A 46 6.92 4.59 8.16
C GLU A 46 6.07 4.03 9.29
N LYS A 47 5.90 4.82 10.34
CA LYS A 47 5.05 4.42 11.46
C LYS A 47 3.61 4.85 11.21
N ASP A 48 2.70 4.10 11.82
CA ASP A 48 1.28 4.46 11.86
C ASP A 48 0.58 4.48 10.50
N ILE A 49 0.96 3.56 9.61
CA ILE A 49 0.20 3.36 8.39
C ILE A 49 -1.16 2.79 8.78
N ALA A 50 -2.23 3.48 8.36
CA ALA A 50 -3.60 3.14 8.74
C ALA A 50 -4.25 2.13 7.81
N LEU A 51 -3.77 2.01 6.58
CA LEU A 51 -4.38 1.14 5.57
C LEU A 51 -3.38 0.85 4.45
N LEU A 52 -3.39 -0.40 3.97
CA LEU A 52 -2.69 -0.77 2.74
C LEU A 52 -3.70 -1.07 1.65
N ILE A 53 -3.40 -0.60 0.46
CA ILE A 53 -4.14 -0.99 -0.75
C ILE A 53 -3.13 -1.72 -1.62
N LEU A 54 -3.33 -3.01 -1.84
CA LEU A 54 -2.38 -3.88 -2.52
C LEU A 54 -2.94 -4.45 -3.81
N ASP A 55 -2.20 -4.30 -4.90
CA ASP A 55 -2.47 -5.05 -6.12
C ASP A 55 -2.00 -6.49 -5.92
N VAL A 56 -2.82 -7.45 -6.30
CA VAL A 56 -2.46 -8.87 -6.19
C VAL A 56 -1.43 -9.25 -7.24
N MET A 57 -1.62 -8.76 -8.47
CA MET A 57 -0.81 -9.16 -9.63
C MET A 57 0.42 -8.27 -9.80
N MET A 58 1.49 -8.62 -9.12
CA MET A 58 2.76 -7.90 -9.25
C MET A 58 3.91 -8.88 -9.49
N PRO A 59 4.93 -8.46 -10.26
CA PRO A 59 6.11 -9.32 -10.45
C PRO A 59 6.91 -9.44 -9.16
N LYS A 60 7.74 -10.48 -9.07
CA LYS A 60 8.60 -10.79 -7.94
C LYS A 60 7.82 -11.20 -6.70
N MET A 61 7.33 -10.25 -5.94
CA MET A 61 6.59 -10.49 -4.71
C MET A 61 5.16 -9.99 -4.91
N ASP A 62 4.21 -10.89 -5.06
CA ASP A 62 2.82 -10.51 -5.30
C ASP A 62 2.13 -10.00 -4.02
N GLY A 63 0.90 -9.49 -4.20
CA GLY A 63 0.15 -8.89 -3.09
C GLY A 63 -0.13 -9.87 -1.96
N TRP A 64 -0.34 -11.15 -2.26
CA TRP A 64 -0.58 -12.16 -1.22
C TRP A 64 0.65 -12.37 -0.35
N GLU A 65 1.83 -12.38 -0.96
CA GLU A 65 3.08 -12.52 -0.22
C GLU A 65 3.32 -11.32 0.67
N VAL A 66 3.07 -10.11 0.16
CA VAL A 66 3.18 -8.88 0.95
C VAL A 66 2.25 -8.95 2.16
N CYS A 67 1.01 -9.36 1.92
CA CYS A 67 0.02 -9.49 2.98
C CYS A 67 0.49 -10.48 4.06
N ARG A 68 0.96 -11.65 3.66
CA ARG A 68 1.46 -12.65 4.61
C ARG A 68 2.62 -12.12 5.45
N GLU A 69 3.56 -11.44 4.80
CA GLU A 69 4.71 -10.89 5.53
C GLU A 69 4.29 -9.82 6.54
N ILE A 70 3.41 -8.92 6.13
CA ILE A 70 2.93 -7.86 7.02
C ILE A 70 2.15 -8.46 8.19
N ARG A 71 1.33 -9.49 7.94
CA ARG A 71 0.53 -10.13 8.99
C ARG A 71 1.36 -10.81 10.08
N LYS A 72 2.62 -11.10 9.83
CA LYS A 72 3.50 -11.65 10.88
C LYS A 72 3.69 -10.66 12.03
N ASN A 73 3.63 -9.37 11.74
CA ASN A 73 3.95 -8.33 12.73
C ASN A 73 2.88 -7.24 12.88
N SER A 74 1.79 -7.30 12.13
CA SER A 74 0.82 -6.21 12.12
C SER A 74 -0.58 -6.69 11.77
N LYS A 75 -1.58 -6.00 12.34
CA LYS A 75 -2.99 -6.23 12.03
C LYS A 75 -3.58 -5.08 11.22
N VAL A 76 -2.72 -4.30 10.58
CA VAL A 76 -3.17 -3.16 9.77
C VAL A 76 -4.20 -3.62 8.72
N PRO A 77 -5.29 -2.86 8.52
CA PRO A 77 -6.25 -3.20 7.47
C PRO A 77 -5.60 -3.22 6.09
N ILE A 78 -5.95 -4.22 5.30
CA ILE A 78 -5.42 -4.39 3.94
C ILE A 78 -6.58 -4.62 2.98
N ILE A 79 -6.61 -3.84 1.91
CA ILE A 79 -7.55 -4.03 0.80
C ILE A 79 -6.77 -4.60 -0.37
N MET A 80 -7.22 -5.74 -0.90
CA MET A 80 -6.58 -6.36 -2.06
C MET A 80 -7.34 -5.97 -3.32
N LEU A 81 -6.61 -5.50 -4.32
CA LEU A 81 -7.18 -5.18 -5.63
C LEU A 81 -6.89 -6.33 -6.58
N THR A 82 -7.94 -6.93 -7.13
CA THR A 82 -7.81 -8.01 -8.10
C THR A 82 -8.31 -7.55 -9.46
N ALA A 83 -7.68 -8.05 -10.50
CA ALA A 83 -8.13 -7.76 -11.87
C ALA A 83 -9.39 -8.56 -12.20
#